data_50da30b4fd42594961422d3325a2612c
#
_entry.id   50da30b4fd42594961422d3325a2612c
#
_cell.length_a   1.000
_cell.length_b   1.000
_cell.length_c   1.000
_cell.angle_alpha   90.00
_cell.angle_beta   90.00
_cell.angle_gamma   90.00
#
_symmetry.space_group_name_H-M   'P 1'
#
loop_
_entity.id
_entity.type
_entity.pdbx_description
1 polymer ?
#
loop_
_entity_poly.entity_id
_entity_poly.type
_entity_poly.pdbx_seq_one_letter_code
_entity_poly.pdbx_strand_id
1 'polypeptide(L)'
;MTTTDFDDHERSRWAGRAAAYHGSFAALCAYPAGALLDAAGVEAGVRLVDAGTGPGTVAALACSRGAVVVAVDAEPSMLDLARRHVPAAVSQAALPDLPFTDGCFDAAVANFVINHVGDPAAALTELQRVVRTGGRIAVTIWPYPAPPAQQLWGQIFEAADIERPRTMPKLAADKDFPRTAEGLSCLLRHVGLTDVRCDILTWTHRADPEDWWSGPANGIGTPGLLMERQSPSTIGRIRHQYDRLTVPYRGADGLLALPTAALLASAAVS
;
A
#
# COMPACT_ATOMS: atom_id res chain seq x y z
N MET A 1 -2.17 2.49 -22.98
CA MET A 1 -1.61 3.75 -22.43
C MET A 1 -0.09 3.60 -22.27
N THR A 2 0.68 4.64 -22.47
CA THR A 2 2.13 4.60 -22.23
C THR A 2 2.40 4.61 -20.73
N THR A 3 3.12 3.59 -20.25
CA THR A 3 3.65 3.52 -18.87
C THR A 3 4.51 4.75 -18.60
N THR A 4 4.39 5.34 -17.41
CA THR A 4 5.24 6.49 -17.03
C THR A 4 6.58 6.00 -16.46
N ASP A 5 7.61 6.86 -16.46
CA ASP A 5 8.89 6.56 -15.79
C ASP A 5 8.69 6.22 -14.31
N PHE A 6 7.66 6.79 -13.68
CA PHE A 6 7.30 6.48 -12.29
C PHE A 6 6.73 5.07 -12.15
N ASP A 7 5.84 4.64 -13.06
CA ASP A 7 5.29 3.27 -13.04
C ASP A 7 6.39 2.23 -13.24
N ASP A 8 7.30 2.46 -14.19
CA ASP A 8 8.43 1.55 -14.45
C ASP A 8 9.35 1.48 -13.23
N HIS A 9 9.59 2.61 -12.57
CA HIS A 9 10.34 2.65 -11.32
C HIS A 9 9.64 1.85 -10.22
N GLU A 10 8.36 2.09 -9.96
CA GLU A 10 7.60 1.38 -8.92
C GLU A 10 7.53 -0.13 -9.21
N ARG A 11 7.27 -0.54 -10.45
CA ARG A 11 7.28 -1.96 -10.84
C ARG A 11 8.64 -2.61 -10.60
N SER A 12 9.73 -1.95 -10.98
CA SER A 12 11.09 -2.47 -10.74
C SER A 12 11.39 -2.65 -9.25
N ARG A 13 10.80 -1.81 -8.41
CA ARG A 13 10.98 -1.88 -6.95
C ARG A 13 10.24 -3.03 -6.29
N TRP A 14 9.13 -3.48 -6.87
CA TRP A 14 8.36 -4.61 -6.35
C TRP A 14 8.79 -5.95 -6.94
N ALA A 15 9.51 -5.94 -8.08
CA ALA A 15 9.91 -7.14 -8.81
C ALA A 15 10.67 -8.14 -7.93
N GLY A 16 10.12 -9.35 -7.74
CA GLY A 16 10.72 -10.43 -6.99
C GLY A 16 10.76 -10.25 -5.46
N ARG A 17 10.10 -9.24 -4.91
CA ARG A 17 10.22 -8.88 -3.47
C ARG A 17 9.08 -9.37 -2.59
N ALA A 18 8.19 -10.21 -3.12
CA ALA A 18 7.01 -10.67 -2.41
C ALA A 18 7.34 -11.37 -1.07
N ALA A 19 8.36 -12.23 -1.02
CA ALA A 19 8.76 -12.90 0.21
C ALA A 19 9.28 -11.92 1.27
N ALA A 20 10.12 -10.95 0.87
CA ALA A 20 10.65 -9.93 1.77
C ALA A 20 9.53 -9.03 2.33
N TYR A 21 8.58 -8.61 1.47
CA TYR A 21 7.40 -7.87 1.91
C TYR A 21 6.52 -8.67 2.85
N HIS A 22 6.25 -9.94 2.52
CA HIS A 22 5.41 -10.82 3.34
C HIS A 22 5.99 -11.05 4.73
N GLY A 23 7.32 -11.25 4.83
CA GLY A 23 8.02 -11.44 6.10
C GLY A 23 8.26 -10.15 6.91
N SER A 24 7.86 -8.98 6.41
CA SER A 24 8.12 -7.70 7.08
C SER A 24 6.88 -6.79 7.12
N PHE A 25 6.63 -6.01 6.07
CA PHE A 25 5.63 -4.95 6.08
C PHE A 25 4.20 -5.41 5.75
N ALA A 26 3.99 -6.65 5.33
CA ALA A 26 2.64 -7.15 5.04
C ALA A 26 1.72 -7.09 6.27
N ALA A 27 2.23 -7.43 7.46
CA ALA A 27 1.47 -7.34 8.72
C ALA A 27 1.10 -5.88 9.08
N LEU A 28 2.00 -4.91 8.81
CA LEU A 28 1.71 -3.49 8.97
C LEU A 28 0.57 -3.04 8.05
N CYS A 29 0.63 -3.43 6.77
CA CYS A 29 -0.36 -3.08 5.77
C CYS A 29 -1.68 -3.87 5.89
N ALA A 30 -1.70 -4.95 6.65
CA ALA A 30 -2.90 -5.76 6.91
C ALA A 30 -3.91 -5.06 7.85
N TYR A 31 -3.44 -4.16 8.73
CA TYR A 31 -4.28 -3.56 9.76
C TYR A 31 -5.53 -2.86 9.21
N PRO A 32 -5.48 -2.05 8.16
CA PRO A 32 -6.65 -1.38 7.63
C PRO A 32 -7.65 -2.30 6.90
N ALA A 33 -7.29 -3.56 6.60
CA ALA A 33 -8.08 -4.42 5.71
C ALA A 33 -9.55 -4.57 6.15
N GLY A 34 -9.80 -4.74 7.45
CA GLY A 34 -11.16 -4.83 7.98
C GLY A 34 -11.98 -3.57 7.70
N ALA A 35 -11.44 -2.42 8.10
CA ALA A 35 -12.09 -1.12 7.92
C ALA A 35 -12.23 -0.75 6.43
N LEU A 36 -11.27 -1.14 5.58
CA LEU A 36 -11.32 -0.94 4.15
C LEU A 36 -12.50 -1.70 3.52
N LEU A 37 -12.69 -2.97 3.90
CA LEU A 37 -13.81 -3.78 3.44
C LEU A 37 -15.16 -3.26 3.96
N ASP A 38 -15.22 -2.78 5.21
CA ASP A 38 -16.42 -2.16 5.79
C ASP A 38 -16.80 -0.89 5.02
N ALA A 39 -15.82 -0.03 4.72
CA ALA A 39 -16.01 1.20 3.95
C ALA A 39 -16.47 0.96 2.52
N ALA A 40 -16.06 -0.17 1.91
CA ALA A 40 -16.51 -0.62 0.60
C ALA A 40 -17.84 -1.40 0.64
N GLY A 41 -18.43 -1.63 1.82
CA GLY A 41 -19.67 -2.38 1.98
C GLY A 41 -19.54 -3.87 1.63
N VAL A 42 -18.37 -4.47 1.89
CA VAL A 42 -18.10 -5.86 1.53
C VAL A 42 -18.67 -6.84 2.55
N GLU A 43 -19.70 -7.55 2.11
CA GLU A 43 -20.39 -8.62 2.85
C GLU A 43 -20.59 -9.85 1.94
N ALA A 44 -21.30 -10.86 2.45
CA ALA A 44 -21.53 -12.09 1.71
C ALA A 44 -22.27 -11.84 0.37
N GLY A 45 -21.76 -12.43 -0.71
CA GLY A 45 -22.31 -12.30 -2.06
C GLY A 45 -21.83 -11.07 -2.85
N VAL A 46 -21.18 -10.09 -2.22
CA VAL A 46 -20.59 -8.92 -2.94
C VAL A 46 -19.51 -9.37 -3.90
N ARG A 47 -19.60 -8.95 -5.15
CA ARG A 47 -18.54 -9.14 -6.17
C ARG A 47 -17.50 -8.04 -5.99
N LEU A 48 -16.32 -8.42 -5.54
CA LEU A 48 -15.23 -7.51 -5.18
C LEU A 48 -14.04 -7.67 -6.14
N VAL A 49 -13.47 -6.58 -6.59
CA VAL A 49 -12.10 -6.55 -7.10
C VAL A 49 -11.15 -5.98 -6.04
N ASP A 50 -10.09 -6.73 -5.71
CA ASP A 50 -8.96 -6.29 -4.88
C ASP A 50 -7.78 -5.95 -5.80
N ALA A 51 -7.60 -4.66 -6.08
CA ALA A 51 -6.58 -4.16 -7.01
C ALA A 51 -5.28 -3.85 -6.26
N GLY A 52 -4.17 -4.47 -6.69
CA GLY A 52 -2.91 -4.48 -5.99
C GLY A 52 -2.98 -5.36 -4.74
N THR A 53 -3.48 -6.58 -4.90
CA THR A 53 -3.77 -7.52 -3.81
C THR A 53 -2.52 -7.91 -3.00
N GLY A 54 -1.32 -7.72 -3.56
CA GLY A 54 -0.07 -8.18 -2.94
C GLY A 54 -0.12 -9.69 -2.63
N PRO A 55 0.23 -10.10 -1.40
CA PRO A 55 0.17 -11.50 -0.99
C PRO A 55 -1.27 -12.00 -0.72
N GLY A 56 -2.30 -11.18 -0.99
CA GLY A 56 -3.70 -11.58 -0.91
C GLY A 56 -4.39 -11.32 0.43
N THR A 57 -3.84 -10.49 1.30
CA THR A 57 -4.37 -10.29 2.67
C THR A 57 -5.81 -9.77 2.70
N VAL A 58 -6.11 -8.72 1.90
CA VAL A 58 -7.45 -8.13 1.83
C VAL A 58 -8.41 -9.10 1.14
N ALA A 59 -7.98 -9.72 0.04
CA ALA A 59 -8.76 -10.71 -0.69
C ALA A 59 -9.14 -11.91 0.18
N ALA A 60 -8.20 -12.46 0.97
CA ALA A 60 -8.47 -13.57 1.89
C ALA A 60 -9.52 -13.19 2.96
N LEU A 61 -9.40 -11.99 3.54
CA LEU A 61 -10.38 -11.48 4.50
C LEU A 61 -11.76 -11.29 3.85
N ALA A 62 -11.82 -10.75 2.63
CA ALA A 62 -13.07 -10.60 1.90
C ALA A 62 -13.73 -11.96 1.59
N CYS A 63 -12.95 -12.97 1.18
CA CYS A 63 -13.44 -14.34 1.01
C CYS A 63 -14.01 -14.90 2.32
N SER A 64 -13.37 -14.65 3.46
CA SER A 64 -13.88 -15.12 4.77
C SER A 64 -15.20 -14.45 5.18
N ARG A 65 -15.54 -13.29 4.61
CA ARG A 65 -16.83 -12.62 4.73
C ARG A 65 -17.89 -13.16 3.75
N GLY A 66 -17.52 -14.11 2.89
CA GLY A 66 -18.40 -14.67 1.86
C GLY A 66 -18.52 -13.85 0.59
N ALA A 67 -17.64 -12.89 0.35
CA ALA A 67 -17.60 -12.13 -0.89
C ALA A 67 -17.08 -12.99 -2.06
N VAL A 68 -17.49 -12.66 -3.29
CA VAL A 68 -16.98 -13.25 -4.53
C VAL A 68 -15.84 -12.36 -5.03
N VAL A 69 -14.60 -12.80 -4.81
CA VAL A 69 -13.41 -11.96 -4.98
C VAL A 69 -12.67 -12.27 -6.27
N VAL A 70 -12.24 -11.24 -6.96
CA VAL A 70 -11.18 -11.27 -7.97
C VAL A 70 -10.02 -10.43 -7.46
N ALA A 71 -8.85 -11.05 -7.30
CA ALA A 71 -7.64 -10.43 -6.81
C ALA A 71 -6.67 -10.18 -7.97
N VAL A 72 -6.17 -8.95 -8.11
CA VAL A 72 -5.21 -8.62 -9.18
C VAL A 72 -3.99 -7.91 -8.62
N ASP A 73 -2.83 -8.17 -9.23
CA ASP A 73 -1.59 -7.47 -8.96
C ASP A 73 -0.73 -7.39 -10.22
N ALA A 74 0.11 -6.36 -10.31
CA ALA A 74 1.05 -6.21 -11.41
C ALA A 74 2.25 -7.16 -11.29
N GLU A 75 2.62 -7.54 -10.04
CA GLU A 75 3.84 -8.28 -9.73
C GLU A 75 3.58 -9.79 -9.63
N PRO A 76 4.17 -10.62 -10.53
CA PRO A 76 3.93 -12.07 -10.54
C PRO A 76 4.26 -12.77 -9.22
N SER A 77 5.33 -12.37 -8.53
CA SER A 77 5.72 -13.01 -7.27
C SER A 77 4.71 -12.77 -6.13
N MET A 78 4.00 -11.64 -6.15
CA MET A 78 2.87 -11.37 -5.26
C MET A 78 1.71 -12.31 -5.54
N LEU A 79 1.36 -12.47 -6.83
CA LEU A 79 0.29 -13.38 -7.24
C LEU A 79 0.58 -14.84 -6.88
N ASP A 80 1.83 -15.26 -6.93
CA ASP A 80 2.23 -16.62 -6.51
C ASP A 80 2.00 -16.84 -5.01
N LEU A 81 2.17 -15.82 -4.19
CA LEU A 81 1.79 -15.88 -2.77
C LEU A 81 0.27 -15.82 -2.60
N ALA A 82 -0.42 -14.91 -3.28
CA ALA A 82 -1.86 -14.79 -3.20
C ALA A 82 -2.57 -16.10 -3.55
N ARG A 83 -2.18 -16.77 -4.63
CA ARG A 83 -2.75 -18.09 -5.06
C ARG A 83 -2.66 -19.18 -3.99
N ARG A 84 -1.72 -19.09 -3.06
CA ARG A 84 -1.57 -20.06 -1.96
C ARG A 84 -2.50 -19.78 -0.78
N HIS A 85 -2.93 -18.53 -0.62
CA HIS A 85 -3.64 -18.07 0.58
C HIS A 85 -5.09 -17.65 0.30
N VAL A 86 -5.43 -17.33 -0.96
CA VAL A 86 -6.73 -16.79 -1.34
C VAL A 86 -7.55 -17.81 -2.10
N PRO A 87 -8.72 -18.22 -1.61
CA PRO A 87 -9.62 -19.14 -2.32
C PRO A 87 -10.47 -18.35 -3.34
N ALA A 88 -9.84 -17.60 -4.24
CA ALA A 88 -10.48 -16.75 -5.23
C ALA A 88 -9.71 -16.74 -6.56
N ALA A 89 -10.29 -16.13 -7.59
CA ALA A 89 -9.60 -15.89 -8.84
C ALA A 89 -8.46 -14.87 -8.62
N VAL A 90 -7.24 -15.26 -9.02
CA VAL A 90 -6.03 -14.43 -8.92
C VAL A 90 -5.42 -14.29 -10.30
N SER A 91 -5.33 -13.07 -10.83
CA SER A 91 -4.81 -12.79 -12.17
C SER A 91 -3.88 -11.59 -12.20
N GLN A 92 -3.01 -11.55 -13.22
CA GLN A 92 -2.11 -10.43 -13.41
C GLN A 92 -2.85 -9.30 -14.12
N ALA A 93 -2.90 -8.14 -13.47
CA ALA A 93 -3.37 -6.89 -14.05
C ALA A 93 -2.80 -5.71 -13.27
N ALA A 94 -2.76 -4.54 -13.89
CA ALA A 94 -2.24 -3.32 -13.28
C ALA A 94 -3.17 -2.14 -13.56
N LEU A 95 -3.40 -1.29 -12.56
CA LEU A 95 -4.01 0.01 -12.79
C LEU A 95 -3.11 0.88 -13.69
N PRO A 96 -3.72 1.68 -14.60
CA PRO A 96 -5.15 1.91 -14.74
C PRO A 96 -5.82 1.03 -15.81
N ASP A 97 -5.29 -0.14 -16.17
CA ASP A 97 -5.81 -1.01 -17.22
C ASP A 97 -6.22 -2.37 -16.63
N LEU A 98 -7.48 -2.51 -16.23
CA LEU A 98 -8.04 -3.76 -15.72
C LEU A 98 -8.79 -4.52 -16.83
N PRO A 99 -8.56 -5.83 -17.01
CA PRO A 99 -9.16 -6.61 -18.10
C PRO A 99 -10.61 -7.03 -17.77
N PHE A 100 -11.41 -6.09 -17.28
CA PHE A 100 -12.80 -6.33 -16.87
C PHE A 100 -13.75 -5.40 -17.61
N THR A 101 -14.99 -5.86 -17.83
CA THR A 101 -16.04 -5.04 -18.39
C THR A 101 -16.56 -4.01 -17.40
N ASP A 102 -17.17 -2.94 -17.91
CA ASP A 102 -17.78 -1.89 -17.10
C ASP A 102 -18.83 -2.47 -16.15
N GLY A 103 -18.84 -2.02 -14.90
CA GLY A 103 -19.85 -2.34 -13.91
C GLY A 103 -19.93 -3.81 -13.51
N CYS A 104 -18.90 -4.62 -13.75
CA CYS A 104 -18.93 -6.05 -13.44
C CYS A 104 -18.76 -6.38 -11.95
N PHE A 105 -18.31 -5.41 -11.12
CA PHE A 105 -18.16 -5.55 -9.68
C PHE A 105 -19.17 -4.69 -8.91
N ASP A 106 -19.48 -5.10 -7.68
CA ASP A 106 -20.28 -4.34 -6.73
C ASP A 106 -19.41 -3.39 -5.92
N ALA A 107 -18.15 -3.76 -5.69
CA ALA A 107 -17.16 -2.96 -4.97
C ALA A 107 -15.74 -3.14 -5.52
N ALA A 108 -14.89 -2.15 -5.29
CA ALA A 108 -13.46 -2.22 -5.53
C ALA A 108 -12.68 -1.72 -4.32
N VAL A 109 -11.56 -2.38 -4.01
CA VAL A 109 -10.63 -1.93 -2.97
C VAL A 109 -9.21 -1.86 -3.51
N ALA A 110 -8.42 -0.91 -2.97
CA ALA A 110 -6.99 -0.78 -3.26
C ALA A 110 -6.25 -0.38 -1.96
N ASN A 111 -5.59 -1.34 -1.34
CA ASN A 111 -4.92 -1.16 -0.05
C ASN A 111 -3.46 -0.74 -0.24
N PHE A 112 -3.13 0.52 0.01
CA PHE A 112 -1.81 1.14 -0.21
C PHE A 112 -1.29 1.04 -1.65
N VAL A 113 -2.16 1.18 -2.65
CA VAL A 113 -1.81 1.06 -4.08
C VAL A 113 -1.75 2.40 -4.79
N ILE A 114 -2.70 3.30 -4.52
CA ILE A 114 -2.87 4.57 -5.28
C ILE A 114 -1.63 5.46 -5.24
N ASN A 115 -0.80 5.35 -4.22
CA ASN A 115 0.46 6.08 -4.13
C ASN A 115 1.64 5.42 -4.89
N HIS A 116 1.42 4.27 -5.52
CA HIS A 116 2.40 3.51 -6.32
C HIS A 116 2.07 3.51 -7.83
N VAL A 117 1.10 4.31 -8.27
CA VAL A 117 0.71 4.42 -9.68
C VAL A 117 1.10 5.79 -10.24
N GLY A 118 1.52 5.83 -11.50
CA GLY A 118 1.97 7.04 -12.17
C GLY A 118 0.85 8.04 -12.51
N ASP A 119 -0.40 7.58 -12.45
CA ASP A 119 -1.60 8.40 -12.63
C ASP A 119 -2.70 7.99 -11.65
N PRO A 120 -2.71 8.55 -10.43
CA PRO A 120 -3.73 8.23 -9.41
C PRO A 120 -5.17 8.51 -9.86
N ALA A 121 -5.38 9.58 -10.63
CA ALA A 121 -6.72 9.92 -11.14
C ALA A 121 -7.20 8.88 -12.17
N ALA A 122 -6.34 8.47 -13.10
CA ALA A 122 -6.66 7.41 -14.06
C ALA A 122 -6.91 6.07 -13.36
N ALA A 123 -6.14 5.74 -12.33
CA ALA A 123 -6.34 4.53 -11.53
C ALA A 123 -7.71 4.52 -10.83
N LEU A 124 -8.13 5.62 -10.22
CA LEU A 124 -9.45 5.75 -9.59
C LEU A 124 -10.58 5.73 -10.64
N THR A 125 -10.39 6.34 -11.79
CA THR A 125 -11.34 6.29 -12.92
C THR A 125 -11.52 4.86 -13.41
N GLU A 126 -10.47 4.07 -13.47
CA GLU A 126 -10.55 2.66 -13.85
C GLU A 126 -11.29 1.82 -12.79
N LEU A 127 -11.03 2.04 -11.50
CA LEU A 127 -11.80 1.40 -10.44
C LEU A 127 -13.29 1.80 -10.52
N GLN A 128 -13.59 3.06 -10.85
CA GLN A 128 -14.97 3.53 -11.09
C GLN A 128 -15.61 2.84 -12.28
N ARG A 129 -14.89 2.67 -13.38
CA ARG A 129 -15.41 1.99 -14.59
C ARG A 129 -15.83 0.55 -14.32
N VAL A 130 -15.03 -0.20 -13.59
CA VAL A 130 -15.30 -1.63 -13.33
C VAL A 130 -16.35 -1.87 -12.25
N VAL A 131 -16.66 -0.87 -11.42
CA VAL A 131 -17.69 -0.93 -10.38
C VAL A 131 -19.02 -0.41 -10.96
N ARG A 132 -20.11 -1.12 -10.71
CA ARG A 132 -21.45 -0.70 -11.18
C ARG A 132 -21.91 0.59 -10.51
N THR A 133 -22.83 1.29 -11.14
CA THR A 133 -23.57 2.40 -10.53
C THR A 133 -24.22 1.94 -9.20
N GLY A 134 -24.08 2.76 -8.17
CA GLY A 134 -24.50 2.45 -6.79
C GLY A 134 -23.54 1.54 -6.02
N GLY A 135 -22.45 1.08 -6.66
CA GLY A 135 -21.38 0.36 -5.98
C GLY A 135 -20.44 1.30 -5.22
N ARG A 136 -19.43 0.73 -4.55
CA ARG A 136 -18.50 1.50 -3.71
C ARG A 136 -17.04 1.19 -4.02
N ILE A 137 -16.21 2.21 -3.82
CA ILE A 137 -14.74 2.09 -3.88
C ILE A 137 -14.20 2.49 -2.52
N ALA A 138 -13.21 1.74 -2.03
CA ALA A 138 -12.43 2.17 -0.86
C ALA A 138 -10.93 1.98 -1.11
N VAL A 139 -10.14 2.96 -0.66
CA VAL A 139 -8.68 2.98 -0.84
C VAL A 139 -7.98 3.40 0.44
N THR A 140 -6.78 2.89 0.64
CA THR A 140 -5.88 3.38 1.70
C THR A 140 -4.59 3.93 1.10
N ILE A 141 -4.03 4.94 1.76
CA ILE A 141 -2.69 5.47 1.46
C ILE A 141 -1.97 5.86 2.75
N TRP A 142 -0.64 5.99 2.66
CA TRP A 142 0.13 6.62 3.73
C TRP A 142 -0.11 8.12 3.77
N PRO A 143 -0.38 8.73 4.95
CA PRO A 143 -0.52 10.19 5.08
C PRO A 143 0.82 10.91 5.01
N TYR A 144 0.76 12.19 4.70
CA TYR A 144 1.87 13.11 4.88
C TYR A 144 1.40 14.33 5.69
N PRO A 145 2.13 14.73 6.74
CA PRO A 145 3.41 14.18 7.23
C PRO A 145 3.34 12.69 7.58
N ALA A 146 4.46 11.99 7.35
CA ALA A 146 4.55 10.57 7.63
C ALA A 146 4.30 10.28 9.12
N PRO A 147 3.66 9.16 9.47
CA PRO A 147 3.48 8.75 10.87
C PRO A 147 4.82 8.40 11.57
N PRO A 148 4.83 8.34 12.92
CA PRO A 148 6.06 8.12 13.68
C PRO A 148 6.87 6.89 13.27
N ALA A 149 6.22 5.76 12.98
CA ALA A 149 6.91 4.55 12.51
C ALA A 149 7.71 4.77 11.22
N GLN A 150 7.16 5.54 10.29
CA GLN A 150 7.83 5.88 9.03
C GLN A 150 8.86 6.99 9.21
N GLN A 151 8.60 7.97 10.10
CA GLN A 151 9.57 9.03 10.45
C GLN A 151 10.83 8.44 11.09
N LEU A 152 10.70 7.36 11.86
CA LEU A 152 11.82 6.70 12.51
C LEU A 152 12.92 6.30 11.52
N TRP A 153 12.56 5.79 10.34
CA TRP A 153 13.54 5.49 9.28
C TRP A 153 14.28 6.74 8.79
N GLY A 154 13.58 7.86 8.67
CA GLY A 154 14.21 9.14 8.34
C GLY A 154 15.25 9.58 9.37
N GLN A 155 14.92 9.44 10.67
CA GLN A 155 15.82 9.75 11.80
C GLN A 155 17.04 8.81 11.84
N ILE A 156 16.82 7.50 11.56
CA ILE A 156 17.91 6.52 11.50
C ILE A 156 18.90 6.89 10.39
N PHE A 157 18.40 7.22 9.20
CA PHE A 157 19.24 7.59 8.06
C PHE A 157 19.99 8.91 8.27
N GLU A 158 19.34 9.88 8.89
CA GLU A 158 19.98 11.15 9.27
C GLU A 158 21.10 10.92 10.26
N ALA A 159 20.84 10.14 11.33
CA ALA A 159 21.85 9.81 12.35
C ALA A 159 23.00 8.94 11.83
N ALA A 160 22.77 8.16 10.76
CA ALA A 160 23.79 7.34 10.10
C ALA A 160 24.58 8.12 9.04
N ASP A 161 24.25 9.38 8.75
CA ASP A 161 24.87 10.23 7.74
C ASP A 161 24.99 9.49 6.40
N ILE A 162 23.83 9.09 5.83
CA ILE A 162 23.82 8.35 4.57
C ILE A 162 23.93 9.29 3.36
N GLU A 163 24.51 8.79 2.29
CA GLU A 163 24.40 9.44 0.99
C GLU A 163 22.96 9.30 0.46
N ARG A 164 22.31 10.43 0.20
CA ARG A 164 20.97 10.46 -0.40
C ARG A 164 21.09 10.68 -1.91
N PRO A 165 20.30 9.94 -2.73
CA PRO A 165 20.27 10.19 -4.16
C PRO A 165 19.83 11.64 -4.43
N ARG A 166 20.48 12.30 -5.39
CA ARG A 166 20.17 13.69 -5.77
C ARG A 166 18.75 13.84 -6.33
N THR A 167 18.27 12.79 -6.98
CA THR A 167 16.91 12.73 -7.55
C THR A 167 16.29 11.38 -7.26
N MET A 168 15.04 11.39 -6.86
CA MET A 168 14.17 10.21 -6.81
C MET A 168 13.01 10.43 -7.78
N PRO A 169 12.58 9.40 -8.52
CA PRO A 169 11.39 9.51 -9.34
C PRO A 169 10.21 10.01 -8.50
N LYS A 170 9.50 10.97 -9.07
CA LYS A 170 8.32 11.58 -8.46
C LYS A 170 7.18 11.53 -9.46
N LEU A 171 5.97 11.56 -8.96
CA LEU A 171 4.81 11.82 -9.81
C LEU A 171 5.00 13.16 -10.54
N ALA A 172 4.50 13.22 -11.77
CA ALA A 172 4.38 14.49 -12.49
C ALA A 172 3.52 15.45 -11.66
N ALA A 173 3.90 16.73 -11.63
CA ALA A 173 3.26 17.71 -10.73
C ALA A 173 1.76 17.90 -10.99
N ASP A 174 1.30 17.68 -12.23
CA ASP A 174 -0.10 17.71 -12.65
C ASP A 174 -0.90 16.46 -12.25
N LYS A 175 -0.21 15.38 -11.84
CA LYS A 175 -0.79 14.10 -11.38
C LYS A 175 -0.63 13.88 -9.89
N ASP A 176 0.16 14.71 -9.23
CA ASP A 176 0.41 14.58 -7.79
C ASP A 176 -0.74 15.21 -6.99
N PHE A 177 -0.95 14.73 -5.78
CA PHE A 177 -1.99 15.22 -4.88
C PHE A 177 -1.47 15.24 -3.43
N PRO A 178 -2.00 16.10 -2.55
CA PRO A 178 -1.63 16.10 -1.14
C PRO A 178 -2.06 14.80 -0.44
N ARG A 179 -1.14 14.16 0.29
CA ARG A 179 -1.42 12.92 1.07
C ARG A 179 -2.08 13.25 2.40
N THR A 180 -3.14 14.06 2.34
CA THR A 180 -4.00 14.47 3.47
C THR A 180 -5.42 13.98 3.23
N ALA A 181 -6.25 13.96 4.26
CA ALA A 181 -7.66 13.57 4.13
C ALA A 181 -8.40 14.45 3.10
N GLU A 182 -8.14 15.76 3.11
CA GLU A 182 -8.72 16.67 2.13
C GLU A 182 -8.19 16.41 0.71
N GLY A 183 -6.86 16.26 0.56
CA GLY A 183 -6.25 16.01 -0.76
C GLY A 183 -6.75 14.71 -1.40
N LEU A 184 -6.84 13.63 -0.62
CA LEU A 184 -7.39 12.36 -1.11
C LEU A 184 -8.89 12.49 -1.43
N SER A 185 -9.66 13.19 -0.60
CA SER A 185 -11.08 13.44 -0.86
C SER A 185 -11.29 14.29 -2.12
N CYS A 186 -10.45 15.30 -2.35
CA CYS A 186 -10.50 16.11 -3.57
C CYS A 186 -10.19 15.27 -4.81
N LEU A 187 -9.21 14.36 -4.74
CA LEU A 187 -8.87 13.47 -5.85
C LEU A 187 -10.05 12.54 -6.21
N LEU A 188 -10.72 11.94 -5.20
CA LEU A 188 -11.90 11.09 -5.46
C LEU A 188 -13.04 11.88 -6.10
N ARG A 189 -13.32 13.10 -5.62
CA ARG A 189 -14.36 13.97 -6.21
C ARG A 189 -14.00 14.43 -7.62
N HIS A 190 -12.71 14.68 -7.88
CA HIS A 190 -12.22 15.10 -9.19
C HIS A 190 -12.53 14.08 -10.29
N VAL A 191 -12.47 12.79 -9.96
CA VAL A 191 -12.82 11.70 -10.90
C VAL A 191 -14.33 11.40 -10.94
N GLY A 192 -15.18 12.20 -10.29
CA GLY A 192 -16.64 12.06 -10.36
C GLY A 192 -17.27 11.13 -9.33
N LEU A 193 -16.49 10.65 -8.36
CA LEU A 193 -17.02 9.83 -7.26
C LEU A 193 -17.82 10.69 -6.27
N THR A 194 -18.88 10.13 -5.70
CA THR A 194 -19.82 10.80 -4.81
C THR A 194 -19.81 10.17 -3.40
N ASP A 195 -20.50 10.74 -2.43
CA ASP A 195 -20.52 10.28 -1.01
C ASP A 195 -19.09 10.01 -0.49
N VAL A 196 -18.16 10.91 -0.80
CA VAL A 196 -16.74 10.76 -0.44
C VAL A 196 -16.56 10.96 1.06
N ARG A 197 -15.97 9.98 1.72
CA ARG A 197 -15.53 10.01 3.12
C ARG A 197 -14.05 9.69 3.19
N CYS A 198 -13.33 10.34 4.08
CA CYS A 198 -11.92 10.05 4.32
C CYS A 198 -11.59 10.25 5.79
N ASP A 199 -11.12 9.18 6.43
CA ASP A 199 -10.76 9.14 7.84
C ASP A 199 -9.28 8.79 8.01
N ILE A 200 -8.72 9.18 9.15
CA ILE A 200 -7.38 8.77 9.57
C ILE A 200 -7.53 7.58 10.51
N LEU A 201 -7.05 6.42 10.10
CA LEU A 201 -6.91 5.25 10.95
C LEU A 201 -5.57 5.30 11.66
N THR A 202 -5.57 5.17 12.99
CA THR A 202 -4.34 5.14 13.80
C THR A 202 -4.25 3.82 14.54
N TRP A 203 -3.03 3.25 14.60
CA TRP A 203 -2.78 2.05 15.41
C TRP A 203 -1.33 1.99 15.86
N THR A 204 -1.05 1.09 16.78
CA THR A 204 0.30 0.72 17.17
C THR A 204 0.66 -0.60 16.50
N HIS A 205 1.58 -0.56 15.52
CA HIS A 205 2.08 -1.77 14.89
C HIS A 205 3.05 -2.48 15.82
N ARG A 206 2.81 -3.78 16.04
CA ARG A 206 3.67 -4.65 16.84
C ARG A 206 4.54 -5.47 15.89
N ALA A 207 5.86 -5.34 16.01
CA ALA A 207 6.80 -6.03 15.13
C ALA A 207 7.98 -6.60 15.88
N ASP A 208 8.46 -7.78 15.46
CA ASP A 208 9.79 -8.20 15.83
C ASP A 208 10.83 -7.22 15.27
N PRO A 209 11.85 -6.81 16.05
CA PRO A 209 12.86 -5.88 15.56
C PRO A 209 13.60 -6.34 14.32
N GLU A 210 13.86 -7.64 14.19
CA GLU A 210 14.57 -8.17 13.02
C GLU A 210 13.65 -8.22 11.80
N ASP A 211 12.37 -8.56 11.96
CA ASP A 211 11.39 -8.50 10.87
C ASP A 211 11.22 -7.06 10.38
N TRP A 212 11.16 -6.07 11.30
CA TRP A 212 11.07 -4.65 10.95
C TRP A 212 12.32 -4.14 10.23
N TRP A 213 13.50 -4.61 10.62
CA TRP A 213 14.76 -4.34 9.93
C TRP A 213 14.82 -5.01 8.56
N SER A 214 14.34 -6.26 8.47
CA SER A 214 14.49 -7.10 7.28
C SER A 214 13.81 -6.52 6.04
N GLY A 215 12.70 -5.81 6.20
CA GLY A 215 12.00 -5.17 5.10
C GLY A 215 12.93 -4.24 4.30
N PRO A 216 13.42 -3.14 4.88
CA PRO A 216 14.38 -2.26 4.23
C PRO A 216 15.70 -2.93 3.82
N ALA A 217 16.23 -3.85 4.64
CA ALA A 217 17.44 -4.59 4.31
C ALA A 217 17.30 -5.44 3.04
N ASN A 218 16.06 -5.82 2.69
CA ASN A 218 15.72 -6.54 1.45
C ASN A 218 15.03 -5.62 0.41
N GLY A 219 15.23 -4.32 0.49
CA GLY A 219 14.82 -3.37 -0.52
C GLY A 219 13.37 -2.90 -0.46
N ILE A 220 12.61 -3.22 0.61
CA ILE A 220 11.21 -2.82 0.73
C ILE A 220 11.07 -1.36 1.13
N GLY A 221 10.17 -0.67 0.46
CA GLY A 221 9.82 0.73 0.73
C GLY A 221 10.93 1.72 0.38
N THR A 222 10.69 3.01 0.58
CA THR A 222 11.72 4.05 0.41
C THR A 222 12.97 3.79 1.25
N PRO A 223 12.87 3.30 2.51
CA PRO A 223 14.05 2.93 3.27
C PRO A 223 14.93 1.89 2.56
N GLY A 224 14.32 0.88 1.94
CA GLY A 224 15.06 -0.15 1.21
C GLY A 224 15.80 0.43 0.00
N LEU A 225 15.17 1.30 -0.77
CA LEU A 225 15.82 2.00 -1.88
C LEU A 225 17.06 2.79 -1.44
N LEU A 226 16.99 3.42 -0.27
CA LEU A 226 18.12 4.15 0.28
C LEU A 226 19.24 3.21 0.72
N MET A 227 18.90 2.07 1.34
CA MET A 227 19.87 1.08 1.82
C MET A 227 20.61 0.38 0.66
N GLU A 228 19.94 0.02 -0.42
CA GLU A 228 20.55 -0.64 -1.59
C GLU A 228 21.71 0.14 -2.22
N ARG A 229 21.78 1.43 -2.00
CA ARG A 229 22.80 2.33 -2.54
C ARG A 229 23.97 2.58 -1.60
N GLN A 230 23.94 1.98 -0.41
CA GLN A 230 24.95 2.23 0.60
C GLN A 230 26.08 1.18 0.59
N SER A 231 27.26 1.59 1.02
CA SER A 231 28.37 0.66 1.26
C SER A 231 28.08 -0.26 2.46
N PRO A 232 28.74 -1.42 2.54
CA PRO A 232 28.60 -2.30 3.72
C PRO A 232 28.91 -1.60 5.05
N SER A 233 29.90 -0.69 5.07
CA SER A 233 30.25 0.09 6.26
C SER A 233 29.13 1.06 6.64
N THR A 234 28.46 1.68 5.67
CA THR A 234 27.30 2.55 5.89
C THR A 234 26.10 1.74 6.39
N ILE A 235 25.85 0.55 5.85
CA ILE A 235 24.82 -0.35 6.35
C ILE A 235 25.06 -0.71 7.83
N GLY A 236 26.33 -0.95 8.21
CA GLY A 236 26.67 -1.15 9.63
C GLY A 236 26.35 0.07 10.51
N ARG A 237 26.59 1.30 10.04
CA ARG A 237 26.20 2.52 10.75
C ARG A 237 24.68 2.65 10.85
N ILE A 238 23.95 2.36 9.77
CA ILE A 238 22.47 2.38 9.76
C ILE A 238 21.95 1.37 10.79
N ARG A 239 22.50 0.15 10.83
CA ARG A 239 22.10 -0.87 11.80
C ARG A 239 22.36 -0.41 13.24
N HIS A 240 23.51 0.16 13.51
CA HIS A 240 23.81 0.71 14.83
C HIS A 240 22.80 1.79 15.27
N GLN A 241 22.47 2.71 14.36
CA GLN A 241 21.46 3.74 14.66
C GLN A 241 20.05 3.16 14.79
N TYR A 242 19.71 2.15 14.02
CA TYR A 242 18.47 1.40 14.14
C TYR A 242 18.33 0.79 15.53
N ASP A 243 19.35 0.04 15.97
CA ASP A 243 19.34 -0.61 17.28
C ASP A 243 19.20 0.43 18.43
N ARG A 244 19.84 1.59 18.29
CA ARG A 244 19.78 2.68 19.27
C ARG A 244 18.42 3.39 19.28
N LEU A 245 17.91 3.78 18.11
CA LEU A 245 16.71 4.62 17.98
C LEU A 245 15.41 3.82 18.15
N THR A 246 15.44 2.49 18.04
CA THR A 246 14.30 1.63 18.32
C THR A 246 14.12 1.31 19.80
N VAL A 247 15.11 1.57 20.67
CA VAL A 247 15.02 1.30 22.12
C VAL A 247 13.75 1.88 22.77
N PRO A 248 13.36 3.15 22.52
CA PRO A 248 12.16 3.73 23.13
C PRO A 248 10.86 3.05 22.72
N TYR A 249 10.88 2.28 21.64
CA TYR A 249 9.71 1.58 21.10
C TYR A 249 9.64 0.11 21.55
N ARG A 250 10.66 -0.40 22.27
CA ARG A 250 10.67 -1.80 22.73
C ARG A 250 9.76 -1.98 23.92
N GLY A 251 8.80 -2.90 23.80
CA GLY A 251 7.98 -3.38 24.91
C GLY A 251 8.73 -4.38 25.80
N ALA A 252 8.13 -4.69 26.96
CA ALA A 252 8.66 -5.70 27.88
C ALA A 252 8.74 -7.11 27.26
N ASP A 253 7.96 -7.39 26.22
CA ASP A 253 7.96 -8.62 25.44
C ASP A 253 9.01 -8.66 24.32
N GLY A 254 9.84 -7.62 24.21
CA GLY A 254 10.90 -7.49 23.22
C GLY A 254 10.44 -6.99 21.85
N LEU A 255 9.13 -6.90 21.58
CA LEU A 255 8.59 -6.39 20.33
C LEU A 255 8.64 -4.86 20.28
N LEU A 256 8.76 -4.32 19.08
CA LEU A 256 8.56 -2.89 18.85
C LEU A 256 7.07 -2.54 18.88
N ALA A 257 6.73 -1.42 19.49
CA ALA A 257 5.40 -0.82 19.49
C ALA A 257 5.47 0.50 18.71
N LEU A 258 5.13 0.46 17.43
CA LEU A 258 5.37 1.53 16.46
C LEU A 258 4.06 2.26 16.14
N PRO A 259 3.84 3.48 16.66
CA PRO A 259 2.65 4.27 16.31
C PRO A 259 2.65 4.61 14.82
N THR A 260 1.54 4.36 14.16
CA THR A 260 1.38 4.61 12.73
C THR A 260 -0.05 4.99 12.37
N ALA A 261 -0.27 5.37 11.11
CA ALA A 261 -1.57 5.77 10.60
C ALA A 261 -1.68 5.50 9.10
N ALA A 262 -2.92 5.40 8.62
CA ALA A 262 -3.27 5.42 7.21
C ALA A 262 -4.45 6.37 6.98
N LEU A 263 -4.55 6.95 5.79
CA LEU A 263 -5.79 7.51 5.30
C LEU A 263 -6.63 6.37 4.71
N LEU A 264 -7.88 6.29 5.11
CA LEU A 264 -8.90 5.42 4.52
C LEU A 264 -9.95 6.30 3.87
N ALA A 265 -10.07 6.23 2.55
CA ALA A 265 -11.12 6.92 1.83
C ALA A 265 -12.08 5.94 1.18
N SER A 266 -13.38 6.29 1.14
CA SER A 266 -14.40 5.56 0.40
C SER A 266 -15.33 6.51 -0.33
N ALA A 267 -15.92 6.02 -1.41
CA ALA A 267 -16.85 6.79 -2.23
C ALA A 267 -17.84 5.88 -2.95
N ALA A 268 -18.94 6.45 -3.41
CA ALA A 268 -19.94 5.78 -4.24
C ALA A 268 -19.71 6.07 -5.72
N VAL A 269 -20.00 5.10 -6.56
CA VAL A 269 -20.06 5.22 -8.02
C VAL A 269 -21.47 5.66 -8.43
N SER A 270 -21.59 6.79 -9.10
CA SER A 270 -22.86 7.39 -9.55
C SER A 270 -23.24 7.02 -10.97
#